data_46f41c1280bddfc8fe2dc41a2ed82c21
#
_entry.id   46f41c1280bddfc8fe2dc41a2ed82c21
#
_cell.length_a   1.000
_cell.length_b   1.000
_cell.length_c   1.000
_cell.angle_alpha   90.00
_cell.angle_beta   90.00
_cell.angle_gamma   90.00
#
_symmetry.space_group_name_H-M   'P 1'
#
loop_
_entity.id
_entity.type
_entity.pdbx_description
1 polymer ?
#
loop_
_entity_poly.entity_id
_entity_poly.type
_entity_poly.pdbx_seq_one_letter_code
_entity_poly.pdbx_strand_id
1 'polypeptide(L)'
;MSIKVLAVDDEDDVRRLIQIKLKKAGFEVITAVNGEEAVEKCKAEKPDVVVIDWMMPKMDGPTATTIIKAECQPAPIVLMLTAKGTETDVIQGLVGGADDYIVKPFAPRELIARVNVALVKAGKQPVMQS
;
A
#
# COMPACT_ATOMS: atom_id res chain seq x y z
N MET A 1 7.14 -17.75 -6.82
CA MET A 1 5.92 -17.25 -6.16
C MET A 1 5.85 -15.75 -6.35
N SER A 2 4.67 -15.26 -6.72
CA SER A 2 4.47 -13.84 -6.94
C SER A 2 4.20 -13.09 -5.64
N ILE A 3 4.75 -11.89 -5.54
CA ILE A 3 4.39 -10.97 -4.46
C ILE A 3 3.11 -10.26 -4.88
N LYS A 4 2.08 -10.34 -4.06
CA LYS A 4 0.79 -9.73 -4.33
C LYS A 4 0.67 -8.39 -3.61
N VAL A 5 0.36 -7.34 -4.38
CA VAL A 5 0.19 -5.99 -3.87
C VAL A 5 -1.27 -5.56 -4.04
N LEU A 6 -1.86 -5.03 -2.99
CA LEU A 6 -3.17 -4.38 -3.06
C LEU A 6 -2.95 -2.88 -3.17
N ALA A 7 -3.39 -2.29 -4.28
CA ALA A 7 -3.27 -0.85 -4.52
C ALA A 7 -4.62 -0.18 -4.25
N VAL A 8 -4.66 0.74 -3.30
CA VAL A 8 -5.89 1.38 -2.84
C VAL A 8 -5.81 2.89 -3.03
N ASP A 9 -6.66 3.41 -3.91
CA ASP A 9 -6.75 4.85 -4.16
C ASP A 9 -8.12 5.12 -4.75
N ASP A 10 -8.78 6.19 -4.33
CA ASP A 10 -10.10 6.55 -4.85
C ASP A 10 -10.02 7.27 -6.18
N GLU A 11 -8.85 7.77 -6.55
CA GLU A 11 -8.64 8.41 -7.86
C GLU A 11 -8.30 7.34 -8.91
N ASP A 12 -9.15 7.22 -9.92
CA ASP A 12 -8.99 6.18 -10.94
C ASP A 12 -7.65 6.26 -11.66
N ASP A 13 -7.22 7.46 -12.01
CA ASP A 13 -5.95 7.65 -12.74
C ASP A 13 -4.75 7.23 -11.91
N VAL A 14 -4.72 7.61 -10.65
CA VAL A 14 -3.61 7.25 -9.74
C VAL A 14 -3.59 5.74 -9.51
N ARG A 15 -4.75 5.16 -9.23
CA ARG A 15 -4.88 3.72 -8.98
C ARG A 15 -4.42 2.93 -10.21
N ARG A 16 -4.83 3.35 -11.39
CA ARG A 16 -4.43 2.69 -12.65
C ARG A 16 -2.93 2.79 -12.89
N LEU A 17 -2.36 3.96 -12.64
CA LEU A 17 -0.92 4.18 -12.79
C LEU A 17 -0.12 3.23 -11.89
N ILE A 18 -0.51 3.16 -10.62
CA ILE A 18 0.12 2.28 -9.65
C ILE A 18 0.02 0.82 -10.12
N GLN A 19 -1.18 0.41 -10.54
CA GLN A 19 -1.42 -0.95 -11.00
C GLN A 19 -0.53 -1.30 -12.19
N ILE A 20 -0.49 -0.44 -13.19
CA ILE A 20 0.30 -0.68 -14.40
C ILE A 20 1.79 -0.80 -14.07
N LYS A 21 2.30 0.14 -13.28
CA LYS A 21 3.74 0.19 -12.99
C LYS A 21 4.18 -0.98 -12.11
N LEU A 22 3.38 -1.36 -11.13
CA LEU A 22 3.72 -2.50 -10.27
C LEU A 22 3.62 -3.82 -11.05
N LYS A 23 2.61 -3.98 -11.90
CA LYS A 23 2.53 -5.17 -12.74
C LYS A 23 3.74 -5.28 -13.66
N LYS A 24 4.12 -4.18 -14.27
CA LYS A 24 5.28 -4.15 -15.16
C LYS A 24 6.58 -4.49 -14.42
N ALA A 25 6.64 -4.15 -13.15
CA ALA A 25 7.80 -4.47 -12.30
C ALA A 25 7.81 -5.94 -11.82
N GLY A 26 6.78 -6.71 -12.09
CA GLY A 26 6.74 -8.13 -11.77
C GLY A 26 5.83 -8.51 -10.59
N PHE A 27 5.09 -7.55 -10.04
CA PHE A 27 4.15 -7.84 -8.95
C PHE A 27 2.81 -8.32 -9.50
N GLU A 28 2.13 -9.14 -8.72
CA GLU A 28 0.73 -9.41 -8.92
C GLU A 28 -0.04 -8.30 -8.22
N VAL A 29 -0.98 -7.64 -8.91
CA VAL A 29 -1.65 -6.46 -8.36
C VAL A 29 -3.17 -6.64 -8.36
N ILE A 30 -3.77 -6.39 -7.21
CA ILE A 30 -5.21 -6.23 -7.07
C ILE A 30 -5.48 -4.80 -6.60
N THR A 31 -6.69 -4.31 -6.82
CA THR A 31 -7.01 -2.90 -6.51
C THR A 31 -8.25 -2.77 -5.66
N ALA A 32 -8.36 -1.65 -4.95
CA ALA A 32 -9.54 -1.27 -4.19
C ALA A 32 -9.73 0.25 -4.32
N VAL A 33 -10.96 0.71 -4.17
CA VAL A 33 -11.31 2.12 -4.41
C VAL A 33 -11.48 2.93 -3.12
N ASN A 34 -11.55 2.27 -1.97
CA ASN A 34 -11.66 2.93 -0.67
C ASN A 34 -11.16 1.99 0.44
N GLY A 35 -11.15 2.50 1.67
CA GLY A 35 -10.64 1.74 2.81
C GLY A 35 -11.49 0.53 3.18
N GLU A 36 -12.82 0.61 3.02
CA GLU A 36 -13.70 -0.53 3.30
C GLU A 36 -13.40 -1.70 2.38
N GLU A 37 -13.30 -1.42 1.08
CA GLU A 37 -12.97 -2.44 0.08
C GLU A 37 -11.57 -2.99 0.31
N ALA A 38 -10.64 -2.13 0.75
CA ALA A 38 -9.28 -2.57 1.06
C ALA A 38 -9.27 -3.60 2.18
N VAL A 39 -10.03 -3.37 3.24
CA VAL A 39 -10.14 -4.32 4.36
C VAL A 39 -10.71 -5.64 3.88
N GLU A 40 -11.80 -5.60 3.10
CA GLU A 40 -12.43 -6.81 2.58
C GLU A 40 -11.48 -7.60 1.70
N LYS A 41 -10.79 -6.93 0.79
CA LYS A 41 -9.86 -7.60 -0.13
C LYS A 41 -8.62 -8.15 0.59
N CYS A 42 -8.14 -7.45 1.62
CA CYS A 42 -7.05 -7.98 2.43
C CYS A 42 -7.42 -9.29 3.08
N LYS A 43 -8.62 -9.40 3.62
CA LYS A 43 -9.09 -10.62 4.25
C LYS A 43 -9.26 -11.75 3.25
N ALA A 44 -9.80 -11.44 2.07
CA ALA A 44 -10.09 -12.44 1.04
C ALA A 44 -8.85 -12.87 0.26
N GLU A 45 -8.00 -11.93 -0.13
CA GLU A 45 -6.90 -12.17 -1.05
C GLU A 45 -5.54 -12.31 -0.38
N LYS A 46 -5.42 -11.90 0.87
CA LYS A 46 -4.19 -11.99 1.67
C LYS A 46 -2.95 -11.44 0.93
N PRO A 47 -2.97 -10.15 0.56
CA PRO A 47 -1.82 -9.56 -0.13
C PRO A 47 -0.59 -9.51 0.77
N ASP A 48 0.58 -9.48 0.16
CA ASP A 48 1.84 -9.33 0.89
C ASP A 48 2.09 -7.86 1.26
N VAL A 49 1.65 -6.96 0.40
CA VAL A 49 1.85 -5.51 0.55
C VAL A 49 0.56 -4.78 0.23
N VAL A 50 0.26 -3.75 1.00
CA VAL A 50 -0.85 -2.83 0.72
C VAL A 50 -0.25 -1.44 0.49
N VAL A 51 -0.56 -0.84 -0.66
CA VAL A 51 -0.23 0.56 -0.96
C VAL A 51 -1.55 1.31 -0.89
N ILE A 52 -1.70 2.21 0.08
CA ILE A 52 -2.99 2.81 0.39
C ILE A 52 -2.90 4.32 0.54
N ASP A 53 -3.80 5.03 -0.16
CA ASP A 53 -3.91 6.47 -0.05
C ASP A 53 -4.42 6.88 1.33
N TRP A 54 -3.93 8.01 1.83
CA TRP A 54 -4.34 8.53 3.14
C TRP A 54 -5.79 9.00 3.13
N MET A 55 -6.14 9.86 2.17
CA MET A 55 -7.46 10.50 2.14
C MET A 55 -8.38 9.83 1.13
N MET A 56 -9.41 9.16 1.64
CA MET A 56 -10.41 8.49 0.82
C MET A 56 -11.77 8.63 1.48
N PRO A 57 -12.86 8.61 0.69
CA PRO A 57 -14.19 8.60 1.27
C PRO A 57 -14.47 7.28 2.00
N LYS A 58 -15.49 7.27 2.84
CA LYS A 58 -15.98 6.14 3.61
C LYS A 58 -15.03 5.71 4.73
N MET A 59 -13.79 5.36 4.40
CA MET A 59 -12.80 4.98 5.39
C MET A 59 -11.43 5.43 4.90
N ASP A 60 -10.74 6.23 5.68
CA ASP A 60 -9.42 6.75 5.31
C ASP A 60 -8.33 5.69 5.47
N GLY A 61 -7.13 6.02 4.96
CA GLY A 61 -5.99 5.13 4.99
C GLY A 61 -5.56 4.69 6.38
N PRO A 62 -5.38 5.62 7.34
CA PRO A 62 -4.99 5.24 8.70
C PRO A 62 -5.98 4.32 9.39
N THR A 63 -7.28 4.57 9.24
CA THR A 63 -8.33 3.72 9.83
C THR A 63 -8.28 2.33 9.22
N ALA A 64 -8.22 2.25 7.88
CA ALA A 64 -8.13 0.97 7.19
C ALA A 64 -6.86 0.21 7.59
N THR A 65 -5.73 0.90 7.70
CA THR A 65 -4.46 0.30 8.10
C THR A 65 -4.54 -0.33 9.49
N THR A 66 -5.14 0.40 10.44
CA THR A 66 -5.33 -0.12 11.80
C THR A 66 -6.14 -1.42 11.78
N ILE A 67 -7.23 -1.46 11.03
CA ILE A 67 -8.08 -2.64 10.92
C ILE A 67 -7.32 -3.79 10.23
N ILE A 68 -6.64 -3.50 9.14
CA ILE A 68 -5.87 -4.49 8.38
C ILE A 68 -4.79 -5.14 9.25
N LYS A 69 -4.05 -4.32 9.99
CA LYS A 69 -2.99 -4.84 10.86
C LYS A 69 -3.53 -5.69 12.00
N ALA A 70 -4.72 -5.37 12.50
CA ALA A 70 -5.34 -6.11 13.60
C ALA A 70 -6.04 -7.39 13.13
N GLU A 71 -6.68 -7.36 11.97
CA GLU A 71 -7.60 -8.42 11.55
C GLU A 71 -7.09 -9.34 10.45
N CYS A 72 -6.05 -8.93 9.73
CA CYS A 72 -5.49 -9.77 8.66
C CYS A 72 -4.28 -10.53 9.17
N GLN A 73 -4.28 -11.86 8.99
CA GLN A 73 -3.18 -12.71 9.44
C GLN A 73 -2.70 -13.59 8.30
N PRO A 74 -1.43 -13.55 7.96
CA PRO A 74 -0.41 -12.62 8.49
C PRO A 74 -0.68 -11.20 8.06
N ALA A 75 -0.32 -10.23 8.90
CA ALA A 75 -0.54 -8.82 8.56
C ALA A 75 0.35 -8.42 7.38
N PRO A 76 -0.22 -7.76 6.36
CA PRO A 76 0.59 -7.33 5.22
C PRO A 76 1.46 -6.12 5.60
N ILE A 77 2.47 -5.89 4.78
CA ILE A 77 3.23 -4.64 4.84
C ILE A 77 2.33 -3.53 4.32
N VAL A 78 2.27 -2.39 5.00
CA VAL A 78 1.44 -1.27 4.55
C VAL A 78 2.31 -0.06 4.25
N LEU A 79 2.23 0.43 3.01
CA LEU A 79 2.85 1.68 2.58
C LEU A 79 1.75 2.70 2.34
N MET A 80 1.81 3.83 3.03
CA MET A 80 0.78 4.85 2.94
C MET A 80 1.19 5.97 2.02
N LEU A 81 0.29 6.39 1.13
CA LEU A 81 0.51 7.51 0.21
C LEU A 81 -0.11 8.75 0.82
N THR A 82 0.68 9.80 0.97
CA THR A 82 0.20 11.06 1.55
C THR A 82 0.41 12.20 0.57
N ALA A 83 -0.57 13.10 0.48
CA ALA A 83 -0.52 14.21 -0.46
C ALA A 83 0.59 15.20 -0.15
N LYS A 84 0.92 15.37 1.11
CA LYS A 84 2.04 16.21 1.54
C LYS A 84 2.26 15.90 3.01
N GLY A 85 3.41 15.33 3.33
CA GLY A 85 3.67 14.95 4.70
C GLY A 85 3.77 16.16 5.60
N THR A 86 2.72 16.46 6.34
CA THR A 86 2.88 17.24 7.53
C THR A 86 3.38 16.26 8.59
N GLU A 87 4.11 16.77 9.56
CA GLU A 87 4.61 15.97 10.64
C GLU A 87 3.50 15.19 11.34
N THR A 88 2.33 15.83 11.49
CA THR A 88 1.16 15.21 12.11
C THR A 88 0.65 14.01 11.31
N ASP A 89 0.58 14.15 9.98
CA ASP A 89 0.11 13.08 9.11
C ASP A 89 1.04 11.88 9.17
N VAL A 90 2.33 12.12 9.17
CA VAL A 90 3.35 11.07 9.29
C VAL A 90 3.20 10.32 10.61
N ILE A 91 3.07 11.06 11.72
CA ILE A 91 2.91 10.47 13.04
C ILE A 91 1.64 9.61 13.09
N GLN A 92 0.52 10.10 12.57
CA GLN A 92 -0.73 9.35 12.56
C GLN A 92 -0.63 8.07 11.74
N GLY A 93 0.05 8.14 10.59
CA GLY A 93 0.29 6.96 9.77
C GLY A 93 1.09 5.90 10.49
N LEU A 94 2.18 6.31 11.14
CA LEU A 94 3.03 5.38 11.91
C LEU A 94 2.30 4.81 13.11
N VAL A 95 1.51 5.63 13.80
CA VAL A 95 0.70 5.18 14.94
C VAL A 95 -0.37 4.19 14.48
N GLY A 96 -0.89 4.36 13.25
CA GLY A 96 -1.85 3.45 12.67
C GLY A 96 -1.26 2.10 12.25
N GLY A 97 0.07 1.95 12.32
CA GLY A 97 0.74 0.70 12.00
C GLY A 97 1.31 0.62 10.59
N ALA A 98 1.34 1.71 9.84
CA ALA A 98 1.96 1.72 8.53
C ALA A 98 3.47 1.46 8.66
N ASP A 99 4.02 0.71 7.73
CA ASP A 99 5.45 0.37 7.73
C ASP A 99 6.30 1.45 7.09
N ASP A 100 5.73 2.21 6.17
CA ASP A 100 6.40 3.33 5.52
C ASP A 100 5.35 4.24 4.92
N TYR A 101 5.77 5.40 4.45
CA TYR A 101 4.89 6.33 3.74
C TYR A 101 5.64 6.96 2.58
N ILE A 102 4.89 7.38 1.56
CA ILE A 102 5.43 8.00 0.36
C ILE A 102 4.63 9.27 0.08
N VAL A 103 5.32 10.38 -0.11
CA VAL A 103 4.68 11.67 -0.35
C VAL A 103 4.32 11.81 -1.84
N LYS A 104 3.09 12.20 -2.12
CA LYS A 104 2.65 12.53 -3.49
C LYS A 104 3.08 13.95 -3.84
N PRO A 105 3.44 14.24 -5.09
CA PRO A 105 3.58 13.29 -6.17
C PRO A 105 4.87 12.47 -6.05
N PHE A 106 4.83 11.22 -6.47
CA PHE A 106 5.99 10.34 -6.41
C PHE A 106 6.30 9.81 -7.81
N ALA A 107 7.56 9.45 -8.04
CA ALA A 107 7.95 8.74 -9.26
C ALA A 107 7.58 7.26 -9.10
N PRO A 108 7.02 6.60 -10.12
CA PRO A 108 6.69 5.17 -10.01
C PRO A 108 7.87 4.30 -9.56
N ARG A 109 9.09 4.61 -10.00
CA ARG A 109 10.28 3.87 -9.56
C ARG A 109 10.58 4.05 -8.08
N GLU A 110 10.20 5.18 -7.49
CA GLU A 110 10.33 5.39 -6.05
C GLU A 110 9.39 4.47 -5.30
N LEU A 111 8.15 4.35 -5.76
CA LEU A 111 7.17 3.44 -5.18
C LEU A 111 7.69 2.00 -5.22
N ILE A 112 8.17 1.56 -6.38
CA ILE A 112 8.70 0.22 -6.56
C ILE A 112 9.88 -0.03 -5.63
N ALA A 113 10.80 0.93 -5.54
CA ALA A 113 11.96 0.82 -4.66
C ALA A 113 11.55 0.70 -3.20
N ARG A 114 10.58 1.49 -2.75
CA ARG A 114 10.11 1.44 -1.36
C ARG A 114 9.39 0.14 -1.03
N VAL A 115 8.62 -0.38 -1.98
CA VAL A 115 7.98 -1.69 -1.82
C VAL A 115 9.06 -2.75 -1.61
N ASN A 116 10.11 -2.74 -2.44
CA ASN A 116 11.19 -3.72 -2.33
C ASN A 116 12.00 -3.57 -1.03
N VAL A 117 12.26 -2.34 -0.60
CA VAL A 117 12.94 -2.11 0.68
C VAL A 117 12.10 -2.69 1.83
N ALA A 118 10.80 -2.47 1.80
CA ALA A 118 9.90 -2.98 2.84
C ALA A 118 9.86 -4.51 2.83
N LEU A 119 9.88 -5.12 1.65
CA LEU A 119 9.93 -6.59 1.52
C LEU A 119 11.20 -7.15 2.16
N VAL A 120 12.34 -6.54 1.86
CA VAL A 120 13.63 -6.98 2.43
C VAL A 120 13.60 -6.86 3.96
N LYS A 121 13.10 -5.75 4.49
CA LYS A 121 12.99 -5.56 5.94
C LYS A 121 12.10 -6.60 6.61
N ALA A 122 11.10 -7.09 5.89
CA ALA A 122 10.19 -8.12 6.38
C ALA A 122 10.73 -9.55 6.15
N GLY A 123 11.95 -9.68 5.66
CA GLY A 123 12.56 -10.98 5.42
C GLY A 123 12.08 -11.66 4.12
N LYS A 124 11.48 -10.89 3.22
CA LYS A 124 10.99 -11.41 1.95
C LYS A 124 11.93 -11.02 0.82
N GLN A 125 11.80 -11.70 -0.31
CA GLN A 125 12.62 -11.43 -1.49
C GLN A 125 12.09 -10.20 -2.22
N PRO A 126 12.96 -9.25 -2.62
CA PRO A 126 12.50 -8.16 -3.46
C PRO A 126 12.17 -8.67 -4.86
N VAL A 127 11.29 -7.95 -5.56
CA VAL A 127 10.96 -8.25 -6.95
C VAL A 127 11.86 -7.39 -7.82
N MET A 128 12.81 -8.03 -8.48
CA MET A 128 13.79 -7.36 -9.31
C MET A 128 13.40 -7.53 -10.77
N GLN A 129 13.27 -6.41 -11.45
CA GLN A 129 13.04 -6.42 -12.88
C GLN A 129 14.39 -6.24 -13.59
N SER A 130 14.70 -7.16 -14.44
CA SER A 130 15.91 -7.07 -15.26
C SER A 130 15.75 -6.07 -16.41
#